data_18e537b82bc0191d3f6596f242adcb30
#
_entry.id   18e537b82bc0191d3f6596f242adcb30
#
_cell.length_a   1.000
_cell.length_b   1.000
_cell.length_c   1.000
_cell.angle_alpha   90.00
_cell.angle_beta   90.00
_cell.angle_gamma   90.00
#
_symmetry.space_group_name_H-M   'P 1'
#
loop_
_entity.id
_entity.type
_entity.pdbx_description
1 polymer ?
#
loop_
_entity_poly.entity_id
_entity_poly.type
_entity_poly.pdbx_seq_one_letter_code
_entity_poly.pdbx_strand_id
1 'polypeptide(L)'
;YGFNRSSGKTFWADQVKEFLIGLLIMIVIGSLLMWVHQKLGDWLIVAFAGLMMLLVLGVSFLYPVLSRIFNKFVPLEDGELKEKLTGLLERNGYHVRDIKVMDASRRTTKSNAYFTGFGKMKTIVLFDTLVESMTTEEICAVFAHELGHGLHKDTLKNQVLSFFQLIVLAVLAWLTLRTEGIF
;
A
#
# COMPACT_ATOMS: atom_id res chain seq x y z
N TYR A 1 16.89 -16.51 -9.38
CA TYR A 1 16.67 -16.45 -7.93
C TYR A 1 15.40 -17.18 -7.43
N GLY A 2 14.54 -17.76 -8.30
CA GLY A 2 13.45 -18.69 -7.93
C GLY A 2 12.31 -18.15 -7.05
N PHE A 3 12.25 -16.84 -6.78
CA PHE A 3 11.22 -16.26 -5.90
C PHE A 3 9.83 -16.15 -6.55
N ASN A 4 9.75 -16.13 -7.88
CA ASN A 4 8.48 -16.06 -8.59
C ASN A 4 7.96 -17.46 -8.88
N ARG A 5 6.80 -17.81 -8.29
CA ARG A 5 6.08 -19.09 -8.50
C ARG A 5 4.76 -18.92 -9.24
N SER A 6 4.49 -17.75 -9.81
CA SER A 6 3.25 -17.53 -10.55
C SER A 6 3.13 -18.53 -11.70
N SER A 7 2.02 -19.27 -11.77
CA SER A 7 1.69 -20.04 -12.95
C SER A 7 1.43 -19.10 -14.12
N GLY A 8 1.64 -19.55 -15.36
CA GLY A 8 1.34 -18.74 -16.55
C GLY A 8 -0.10 -18.19 -16.54
N LYS A 9 -1.07 -18.98 -16.08
CA LYS A 9 -2.47 -18.56 -15.93
C LYS A 9 -2.64 -17.44 -14.88
N THR A 10 -1.97 -17.57 -13.73
CA THR A 10 -2.02 -16.56 -12.66
C THR A 10 -1.36 -15.26 -13.13
N PHE A 11 -0.20 -15.35 -13.79
CA PHE A 11 0.51 -14.20 -14.36
C PHE A 11 -0.36 -13.41 -15.33
N TRP A 12 -0.92 -14.09 -16.35
CA TRP A 12 -1.76 -13.39 -17.34
C TRP A 12 -3.06 -12.84 -16.74
N ALA A 13 -3.68 -13.54 -15.78
CA ALA A 13 -4.86 -13.02 -15.10
C ALA A 13 -4.57 -11.74 -14.31
N ASP A 14 -3.42 -11.66 -13.64
CA ASP A 14 -3.02 -10.47 -12.90
C ASP A 14 -2.63 -9.34 -13.86
N GLN A 15 -1.90 -9.63 -14.98
CA GLN A 15 -1.58 -8.63 -16.00
C GLN A 15 -2.83 -7.99 -16.60
N VAL A 16 -3.87 -8.79 -16.91
CA VAL A 16 -5.14 -8.25 -17.44
C VAL A 16 -5.83 -7.36 -16.41
N LYS A 17 -5.88 -7.76 -15.12
CA LYS A 17 -6.46 -6.93 -14.05
C LYS A 17 -5.69 -5.63 -13.87
N GLU A 18 -4.35 -5.70 -13.80
CA GLU A 18 -3.48 -4.53 -13.67
C GLU A 18 -3.65 -3.57 -14.86
N PHE A 19 -3.69 -4.11 -16.07
CA PHE A 19 -3.92 -3.33 -17.27
C PHE A 19 -5.27 -2.62 -17.25
N LEU A 20 -6.36 -3.32 -16.90
CA LEU A 20 -7.70 -2.73 -16.85
C LEU A 20 -7.81 -1.66 -15.77
N ILE A 21 -7.25 -1.91 -14.58
CA ILE A 21 -7.20 -0.93 -13.49
C ILE A 21 -6.35 0.29 -13.91
N GLY A 22 -5.18 0.06 -14.48
CA GLY A 22 -4.29 1.12 -14.97
C GLY A 22 -4.93 1.96 -16.06
N LEU A 23 -5.62 1.32 -17.01
CA LEU A 23 -6.35 2.00 -18.09
C LEU A 23 -7.48 2.87 -17.52
N LEU A 24 -8.26 2.35 -16.58
CA LEU A 24 -9.34 3.12 -15.92
C LEU A 24 -8.77 4.35 -15.20
N ILE A 25 -7.71 4.17 -14.42
CA ILE A 25 -7.03 5.26 -13.71
C ILE A 25 -6.51 6.30 -14.71
N MET A 26 -5.86 5.87 -15.77
CA MET A 26 -5.30 6.77 -16.81
C MET A 26 -6.41 7.58 -17.51
N ILE A 27 -7.54 6.97 -17.85
CA ILE A 27 -8.68 7.67 -18.46
C ILE A 27 -9.24 8.73 -17.49
N VAL A 28 -9.47 8.37 -16.24
CA VAL A 28 -10.01 9.29 -15.23
C VAL A 28 -9.06 10.46 -15.01
N ILE A 29 -7.78 10.18 -14.79
CA ILE A 29 -6.75 11.22 -14.56
C ILE A 29 -6.59 12.10 -15.79
N GLY A 30 -6.45 11.51 -16.98
CA GLY A 30 -6.28 12.24 -18.24
C GLY A 30 -7.47 13.16 -18.53
N SER A 31 -8.69 12.66 -18.37
CA SER A 31 -9.90 13.46 -18.55
C SER A 31 -9.99 14.62 -17.57
N LEU A 32 -9.66 14.36 -16.31
CA LEU A 32 -9.65 15.39 -15.27
C LEU A 32 -8.58 16.44 -15.53
N LEU A 33 -7.37 16.03 -15.94
CA LEU A 33 -6.29 16.96 -16.27
C LEU A 33 -6.64 17.83 -17.47
N MET A 34 -7.25 17.26 -18.52
CA MET A 34 -7.72 18.04 -19.69
C MET A 34 -8.79 19.06 -19.28
N TRP A 35 -9.75 18.64 -18.47
CA TRP A 35 -10.80 19.54 -17.96
C TRP A 35 -10.21 20.65 -17.10
N VAL A 36 -9.28 20.33 -16.22
CA VAL A 36 -8.59 21.29 -15.34
C VAL A 36 -7.73 22.26 -16.17
N HIS A 37 -7.01 21.78 -17.18
CA HIS A 37 -6.23 22.63 -18.09
C HIS A 37 -7.10 23.67 -18.78
N GLN A 38 -8.27 23.28 -19.28
CA GLN A 38 -9.21 24.20 -19.94
C GLN A 38 -9.75 25.28 -19.00
N LYS A 39 -9.84 24.99 -17.68
CA LYS A 39 -10.41 25.91 -16.68
C LYS A 39 -9.39 26.77 -15.94
N LEU A 40 -8.22 26.24 -15.70
CA LEU A 40 -7.25 26.84 -14.76
C LEU A 40 -6.00 27.43 -15.44
N GLY A 41 -5.72 27.11 -16.72
CA GLY A 41 -4.51 27.59 -17.40
C GLY A 41 -3.26 27.40 -16.54
N ASP A 42 -2.60 28.50 -16.13
CA ASP A 42 -1.36 28.48 -15.34
C ASP A 42 -1.48 27.82 -13.95
N TRP A 43 -2.70 27.67 -13.43
CA TRP A 43 -2.97 26.96 -12.18
C TRP A 43 -2.96 25.44 -12.34
N LEU A 44 -2.72 24.94 -13.56
CA LEU A 44 -2.68 23.51 -13.86
C LEU A 44 -1.70 22.75 -12.96
N ILE A 45 -0.54 23.30 -12.66
CA ILE A 45 0.50 22.66 -11.83
C ILE A 45 -0.02 22.43 -10.40
N VAL A 46 -0.66 23.47 -9.82
CA VAL A 46 -1.21 23.37 -8.46
C VAL A 46 -2.33 22.35 -8.40
N ALA A 47 -3.21 22.36 -9.40
CA ALA A 47 -4.30 21.39 -9.52
C ALA A 47 -3.77 19.96 -9.72
N PHE A 48 -2.72 19.78 -10.53
CA PHE A 48 -2.06 18.49 -10.72
C PHE A 48 -1.43 17.98 -9.44
N ALA A 49 -0.70 18.82 -8.71
CA ALA A 49 -0.12 18.45 -7.42
C ALA A 49 -1.20 18.05 -6.39
N GLY A 50 -2.31 18.80 -6.34
CA GLY A 50 -3.46 18.46 -5.51
C GLY A 50 -4.10 17.12 -5.89
N LEU A 51 -4.27 16.87 -7.19
CA LEU A 51 -4.77 15.61 -7.70
C LEU A 51 -3.86 14.44 -7.35
N MET A 52 -2.55 14.59 -7.53
CA MET A 52 -1.58 13.54 -7.18
C MET A 52 -1.59 13.25 -5.68
N MET A 53 -1.72 14.28 -4.84
CA MET A 53 -1.87 14.12 -3.40
C MET A 53 -3.14 13.32 -3.04
N LEU A 54 -4.28 13.64 -3.67
CA LEU A 54 -5.53 12.90 -3.49
C LEU A 54 -5.42 11.45 -3.95
N LEU A 55 -4.70 11.21 -5.05
CA LEU A 55 -4.45 9.84 -5.54
C LEU A 55 -3.61 9.03 -4.57
N VAL A 56 -2.53 9.59 -4.04
CA VAL A 56 -1.68 8.90 -3.05
C VAL A 56 -2.50 8.54 -1.80
N LEU A 57 -3.31 9.46 -1.31
CA LEU A 57 -4.23 9.18 -0.20
C LEU A 57 -5.26 8.12 -0.60
N GLY A 58 -5.91 8.28 -1.75
CA GLY A 58 -6.92 7.36 -2.25
C GLY A 58 -6.39 5.93 -2.38
N VAL A 59 -5.21 5.76 -2.99
CA VAL A 59 -4.56 4.44 -3.10
C VAL A 59 -4.25 3.87 -1.72
N SER A 60 -3.73 4.69 -0.80
CA SER A 60 -3.42 4.24 0.57
C SER A 60 -4.67 3.75 1.32
N PHE A 61 -5.81 4.41 1.14
CA PHE A 61 -7.09 3.98 1.72
C PHE A 61 -7.70 2.77 1.01
N LEU A 62 -7.58 2.71 -0.31
CA LEU A 62 -8.17 1.64 -1.12
C LEU A 62 -7.30 0.38 -1.17
N TYR A 63 -6.01 0.47 -0.85
CA TYR A 63 -5.10 -0.67 -0.91
C TYR A 63 -5.62 -1.95 -0.24
N PRO A 64 -6.20 -1.90 0.98
CA PRO A 64 -6.76 -3.10 1.62
C PRO A 64 -7.93 -3.73 0.84
N VAL A 65 -8.66 -2.92 0.07
CA VAL A 65 -9.76 -3.39 -0.78
C VAL A 65 -9.20 -3.96 -2.08
N LEU A 66 -8.29 -3.22 -2.73
CA LEU A 66 -7.66 -3.63 -3.99
C LEU A 66 -6.86 -4.92 -3.81
N SER A 67 -6.14 -5.07 -2.70
CA SER A 67 -5.37 -6.29 -2.43
C SER A 67 -6.23 -7.56 -2.40
N ARG A 68 -7.52 -7.46 -2.04
CA ARG A 68 -8.47 -8.59 -2.06
C ARG A 68 -8.87 -9.04 -3.47
N ILE A 69 -8.67 -8.19 -4.48
CA ILE A 69 -8.92 -8.54 -5.89
C ILE A 69 -7.89 -9.56 -6.38
N PHE A 70 -6.66 -9.43 -5.85
CA PHE A 70 -5.52 -10.23 -6.29
C PHE A 70 -5.22 -11.41 -5.37
N ASN A 71 -5.55 -11.31 -4.09
CA ASN A 71 -5.16 -12.28 -3.07
C ASN A 71 -6.37 -12.78 -2.28
N LYS A 72 -6.31 -14.01 -1.84
CA LYS A 72 -7.26 -14.56 -0.87
C LYS A 72 -6.75 -14.33 0.54
N PHE A 73 -7.65 -14.01 1.44
CA PHE A 73 -7.37 -13.81 2.85
C PHE A 73 -8.26 -14.73 3.66
N VAL A 74 -7.65 -15.49 4.54
CA VAL A 74 -8.36 -16.34 5.51
C VAL A 74 -8.02 -15.87 6.92
N PRO A 75 -8.95 -15.96 7.88
CA PRO A 75 -8.61 -15.72 9.29
C PRO A 75 -7.48 -16.66 9.72
N LEU A 76 -6.57 -16.19 10.59
CA LEU A 76 -5.59 -17.05 11.22
C LEU A 76 -6.34 -18.03 12.13
N GLU A 77 -6.06 -19.32 12.00
CA GLU A 77 -6.65 -20.38 12.82
C GLU A 77 -6.32 -20.18 14.30
N ASP A 78 -7.24 -20.63 15.16
CA ASP A 78 -7.02 -20.59 16.62
C ASP A 78 -5.90 -21.56 16.98
N GLY A 79 -4.97 -21.09 17.82
CA GLY A 79 -3.81 -21.85 18.23
C GLY A 79 -2.72 -20.98 18.83
N GLU A 80 -1.60 -21.61 19.16
CA GLU A 80 -0.47 -20.98 19.85
C GLU A 80 0.03 -19.70 19.18
N LEU A 81 0.14 -19.67 17.85
CA LEU A 81 0.57 -18.51 17.09
C LEU A 81 -0.37 -17.33 17.30
N LYS A 82 -1.68 -17.54 17.17
CA LYS A 82 -2.68 -16.48 17.34
C LYS A 82 -2.69 -15.95 18.76
N GLU A 83 -2.58 -16.83 19.76
CA GLU A 83 -2.52 -16.44 21.18
C GLU A 83 -1.29 -15.58 21.47
N LYS A 84 -0.10 -16.00 21.01
CA LYS A 84 1.14 -15.26 21.21
C LYS A 84 1.11 -13.89 20.51
N LEU A 85 0.63 -13.82 19.27
CA LEU A 85 0.49 -12.55 18.54
C LEU A 85 -0.51 -11.62 19.22
N THR A 86 -1.65 -12.13 19.68
CA THR A 86 -2.65 -11.36 20.43
C THR A 86 -2.07 -10.84 21.74
N GLY A 87 -1.39 -11.68 22.50
CA GLY A 87 -0.73 -11.28 23.74
C GLY A 87 0.37 -10.24 23.52
N LEU A 88 1.11 -10.31 22.41
CA LEU A 88 2.12 -9.30 22.04
C LEU A 88 1.46 -7.94 21.75
N LEU A 89 0.34 -7.94 21.05
CA LEU A 89 -0.43 -6.74 20.74
C LEU A 89 -0.97 -6.08 22.02
N GLU A 90 -1.62 -6.85 22.88
CA GLU A 90 -2.22 -6.37 24.12
C GLU A 90 -1.18 -5.75 25.06
N ARG A 91 -0.02 -6.39 25.23
CA ARG A 91 1.10 -5.86 26.04
C ARG A 91 1.61 -4.52 25.56
N ASN A 92 1.51 -4.26 24.26
CA ASN A 92 1.92 -2.99 23.64
C ASN A 92 0.76 -2.00 23.46
N GLY A 93 -0.42 -2.27 24.02
CA GLY A 93 -1.59 -1.41 23.90
C GLY A 93 -2.14 -1.28 22.48
N TYR A 94 -1.87 -2.28 21.63
CA TYR A 94 -2.21 -2.25 20.22
C TYR A 94 -3.45 -3.11 19.97
N HIS A 95 -4.49 -2.49 19.45
CA HIS A 95 -5.72 -3.19 19.11
C HIS A 95 -5.84 -3.35 17.60
N VAL A 96 -6.04 -4.59 17.16
CA VAL A 96 -6.34 -4.93 15.77
C VAL A 96 -7.71 -5.57 15.69
N ARG A 97 -8.34 -5.38 14.54
CA ARG A 97 -9.63 -6.00 14.27
C ARG A 97 -9.48 -7.50 14.04
N ASP A 98 -8.40 -7.92 13.36
CA ASP A 98 -8.29 -9.26 12.82
C ASP A 98 -6.82 -9.61 12.49
N ILE A 99 -6.48 -10.89 12.52
CA ILE A 99 -5.22 -11.44 12.02
C ILE A 99 -5.57 -12.39 10.88
N LYS A 100 -4.99 -12.18 9.69
CA LYS A 100 -5.29 -12.93 8.48
C LYS A 100 -4.05 -13.52 7.85
N VAL A 101 -4.23 -14.63 7.17
CA VAL A 101 -3.22 -15.24 6.29
C VAL A 101 -3.59 -14.96 4.85
N MET A 102 -2.61 -14.54 4.05
CA MET A 102 -2.73 -14.26 2.62
C MET A 102 -2.07 -15.37 1.80
N ASP A 103 -2.69 -15.81 0.71
CA ASP A 103 -2.21 -16.84 -0.22
C ASP A 103 -1.04 -16.34 -1.10
N ALA A 104 0.04 -15.87 -0.48
CA ALA A 104 1.21 -15.33 -1.17
C ALA A 104 2.01 -16.40 -1.92
N SER A 105 2.02 -17.65 -1.44
CA SER A 105 2.73 -18.79 -2.02
C SER A 105 2.39 -19.05 -3.50
N ARG A 106 1.22 -18.60 -3.96
CA ARG A 106 0.81 -18.68 -5.36
C ARG A 106 1.63 -17.79 -6.30
N ARG A 107 2.31 -16.76 -5.76
CA ARG A 107 3.03 -15.74 -6.54
C ARG A 107 4.49 -15.60 -6.15
N THR A 108 4.80 -15.86 -4.89
CA THR A 108 6.15 -15.62 -4.35
C THR A 108 6.52 -16.68 -3.31
N THR A 109 7.80 -16.87 -3.12
CA THR A 109 8.36 -17.65 -2.01
C THR A 109 8.86 -16.75 -0.88
N LYS A 110 8.74 -15.42 -1.03
CA LYS A 110 9.15 -14.49 0.02
C LYS A 110 8.17 -14.53 1.17
N SER A 111 8.72 -14.60 2.38
CA SER A 111 7.96 -14.47 3.62
C SER A 111 7.82 -13.00 3.98
N ASN A 112 6.63 -12.59 4.41
CA ASN A 112 6.35 -11.22 4.83
C ASN A 112 5.18 -11.17 5.82
N ALA A 113 5.16 -10.11 6.63
CA ALA A 113 4.03 -9.73 7.46
C ALA A 113 3.86 -8.21 7.39
N TYR A 114 2.63 -7.71 7.43
CA TYR A 114 2.39 -6.28 7.41
C TYR A 114 1.07 -5.88 8.07
N PHE A 115 0.99 -4.62 8.48
CA PHE A 115 -0.25 -4.00 8.93
C PHE A 115 -0.99 -3.35 7.77
N THR A 116 -2.31 -3.48 7.76
CA THR A 116 -3.18 -2.78 6.81
C THR A 116 -4.39 -2.20 7.54
N GLY A 117 -5.01 -1.16 6.96
CA GLY A 117 -6.13 -0.46 7.57
C GLY A 117 -5.70 0.69 8.49
N PHE A 118 -6.68 1.43 9.00
CA PHE A 118 -6.47 2.65 9.79
C PHE A 118 -7.17 2.58 11.16
N GLY A 119 -6.54 3.18 12.16
CA GLY A 119 -7.12 3.31 13.51
C GLY A 119 -7.50 1.95 14.10
N LYS A 120 -8.75 1.82 14.55
CA LYS A 120 -9.30 0.59 15.16
C LYS A 120 -9.62 -0.51 14.14
N MET A 121 -9.54 -0.23 12.83
CA MET A 121 -9.78 -1.20 11.76
C MET A 121 -8.49 -1.84 11.21
N LYS A 122 -7.39 -1.68 11.92
CA LYS A 122 -6.12 -2.31 11.54
C LYS A 122 -6.27 -3.82 11.56
N THR A 123 -5.73 -4.44 10.52
CA THR A 123 -5.66 -5.89 10.35
C THR A 123 -4.20 -6.26 10.13
N ILE A 124 -3.77 -7.35 10.74
CA ILE A 124 -2.47 -7.97 10.48
C ILE A 124 -2.64 -8.97 9.36
N VAL A 125 -1.72 -8.93 8.42
CA VAL A 125 -1.64 -9.91 7.32
C VAL A 125 -0.31 -10.62 7.40
N LEU A 126 -0.36 -11.92 7.53
CA LEU A 126 0.78 -12.84 7.43
C LEU A 126 0.73 -13.52 6.07
N PHE A 127 1.87 -13.70 5.42
CA PHE A 127 1.94 -14.56 4.24
C PHE A 127 1.88 -16.03 4.67
N ASP A 128 1.18 -16.86 3.90
CA ASP A 128 1.18 -18.31 4.09
C ASP A 128 2.62 -18.88 4.06
N THR A 129 3.47 -18.36 3.17
CA THR A 129 4.90 -18.69 3.12
C THR A 129 5.65 -18.38 4.42
N LEU A 130 5.25 -17.35 5.18
CA LEU A 130 5.83 -17.04 6.49
C LEU A 130 5.39 -18.09 7.52
N VAL A 131 4.08 -18.37 7.55
CA VAL A 131 3.48 -19.31 8.50
C VAL A 131 3.99 -20.74 8.29
N GLU A 132 4.26 -21.13 7.05
CA GLU A 132 4.76 -22.46 6.70
C GLU A 132 6.28 -22.63 6.90
N SER A 133 7.06 -21.55 6.79
CA SER A 133 8.53 -21.62 6.80
C SER A 133 9.19 -21.27 8.10
N MET A 134 8.48 -20.70 9.07
CA MET A 134 9.03 -20.19 10.33
C MET A 134 8.31 -20.80 11.53
N THR A 135 9.04 -20.90 12.64
CA THR A 135 8.46 -21.26 13.95
C THR A 135 7.61 -20.14 14.50
N THR A 136 6.74 -20.45 15.45
CA THR A 136 5.90 -19.46 16.14
C THR A 136 6.73 -18.33 16.75
N GLU A 137 7.89 -18.66 17.33
CA GLU A 137 8.82 -17.69 17.96
C GLU A 137 9.42 -16.74 16.93
N GLU A 138 9.85 -17.28 15.79
CA GLU A 138 10.42 -16.49 14.68
C GLU A 138 9.37 -15.55 14.09
N ILE A 139 8.15 -16.03 13.89
CA ILE A 139 7.03 -15.20 13.42
C ILE A 139 6.73 -14.09 14.42
N CYS A 140 6.72 -14.39 15.73
CA CYS A 140 6.53 -13.39 16.77
C CYS A 140 7.64 -12.34 16.78
N ALA A 141 8.90 -12.72 16.49
CA ALA A 141 10.01 -11.78 16.40
C ALA A 141 9.89 -10.86 15.19
N VAL A 142 9.58 -11.40 14.00
CA VAL A 142 9.28 -10.61 12.78
C VAL A 142 8.13 -9.65 13.04
N PHE A 143 7.07 -10.16 13.67
CA PHE A 143 5.89 -9.35 13.98
C PHE A 143 6.17 -8.24 15.00
N ALA A 144 7.00 -8.48 16.01
CA ALA A 144 7.42 -7.46 16.97
C ALA A 144 8.17 -6.32 16.27
N HIS A 145 8.99 -6.63 15.26
CA HIS A 145 9.67 -5.65 14.41
C HIS A 145 8.65 -4.77 13.66
N GLU A 146 7.69 -5.39 12.96
CA GLU A 146 6.63 -4.69 12.24
C GLU A 146 5.75 -3.84 13.16
N LEU A 147 5.47 -4.35 14.37
CA LEU A 147 4.75 -3.61 15.39
C LEU A 147 5.48 -2.32 15.80
N GLY A 148 6.81 -2.38 15.87
CA GLY A 148 7.66 -1.20 16.09
C GLY A 148 7.42 -0.10 15.06
N HIS A 149 7.40 -0.41 13.76
CA HIS A 149 7.06 0.53 12.70
C HIS A 149 5.65 1.10 12.85
N GLY A 150 4.68 0.26 13.23
CA GLY A 150 3.31 0.68 13.50
C GLY A 150 3.20 1.66 14.67
N LEU A 151 3.91 1.42 15.77
CA LEU A 151 3.97 2.29 16.95
C LEU A 151 4.62 3.63 16.64
N HIS A 152 5.68 3.65 15.84
CA HIS A 152 6.38 4.87 15.42
C HIS A 152 5.65 5.68 14.36
N LYS A 153 4.50 5.21 13.86
CA LYS A 153 3.69 5.87 12.81
C LYS A 153 4.50 6.14 11.53
N ASP A 154 5.40 5.24 11.16
CA ASP A 154 6.31 5.44 10.03
C ASP A 154 5.56 5.63 8.72
N THR A 155 4.44 4.94 8.52
CA THR A 155 3.57 5.16 7.35
C THR A 155 3.09 6.60 7.26
N LEU A 156 2.67 7.21 8.39
CA LEU A 156 2.21 8.60 8.41
C LEU A 156 3.36 9.58 8.14
N LYS A 157 4.53 9.34 8.73
CA LYS A 157 5.73 10.16 8.50
C LYS A 157 6.15 10.13 7.04
N ASN A 158 6.19 8.93 6.44
CA ASN A 158 6.52 8.76 5.02
C ASN A 158 5.49 9.44 4.11
N GLN A 159 4.20 9.41 4.47
CA GLN A 159 3.15 10.11 3.74
C GLN A 159 3.35 11.62 3.77
N VAL A 160 3.63 12.20 4.95
CA VAL A 160 3.92 13.63 5.11
C VAL A 160 5.16 14.04 4.31
N LEU A 161 6.22 13.22 4.34
CA LEU A 161 7.43 13.46 3.55
C LEU A 161 7.13 13.43 2.05
N SER A 162 6.34 12.47 1.58
CA SER A 162 5.92 12.37 0.17
C SER A 162 5.13 13.60 -0.27
N PHE A 163 4.25 14.12 0.57
CA PHE A 163 3.51 15.35 0.28
C PHE A 163 4.43 16.57 0.19
N PHE A 164 5.39 16.68 1.10
CA PHE A 164 6.40 17.74 1.04
C PHE A 164 7.21 17.68 -0.26
N GLN A 165 7.65 16.47 -0.66
CA GLN A 165 8.35 16.27 -1.94
C GLN A 165 7.49 16.69 -3.15
N LEU A 166 6.21 16.35 -3.17
CA LEU A 166 5.29 16.77 -4.24
C LEU A 166 5.15 18.29 -4.31
N ILE A 167 5.05 18.95 -3.17
CA ILE A 167 4.97 20.43 -3.12
C ILE A 167 6.26 21.04 -3.68
N VAL A 168 7.43 20.55 -3.26
CA VAL A 168 8.72 21.04 -3.77
C VAL A 168 8.82 20.85 -5.27
N LEU A 169 8.46 19.69 -5.79
CA LEU A 169 8.46 19.42 -7.24
C LEU A 169 7.49 20.33 -8.00
N ALA A 170 6.31 20.59 -7.46
CA ALA A 170 5.33 21.50 -8.05
C ALA A 170 5.86 22.95 -8.12
N VAL A 171 6.51 23.42 -7.05
CA VAL A 171 7.13 24.75 -7.02
C VAL A 171 8.28 24.85 -8.03
N LEU A 172 9.15 23.85 -8.10
CA LEU A 172 10.24 23.81 -9.08
C LEU A 172 9.71 23.80 -10.53
N ALA A 173 8.70 22.99 -10.82
CA ALA A 173 8.06 22.97 -12.13
C ALA A 173 7.42 24.33 -12.48
N TRP A 174 6.77 24.96 -11.52
CA TRP A 174 6.19 26.29 -11.71
C TRP A 174 7.26 27.36 -12.00
N LEU A 175 8.38 27.32 -11.28
CA LEU A 175 9.50 28.24 -11.49
C LEU A 175 10.13 28.05 -12.87
N THR A 176 10.37 26.80 -13.30
CA THR A 176 10.95 26.50 -14.62
C THR A 176 10.07 26.97 -15.77
N LEU A 177 8.76 26.74 -15.70
CA LEU A 177 7.83 27.20 -16.75
C LEU A 177 7.71 28.72 -16.83
N ARG A 178 7.94 29.44 -15.73
CA ARG A 178 8.00 30.90 -15.76
C ARG A 178 9.31 31.46 -16.34
N THR A 179 10.42 30.74 -16.18
CA THR A 179 11.72 31.18 -16.72
C THR A 179 11.82 30.98 -18.23
N GLU A 180 11.12 30.00 -18.81
CA GLU A 180 11.07 29.81 -20.28
C GLU A 180 10.28 30.92 -21.04
N GLY A 181 9.47 31.69 -20.34
CA GLY A 181 8.74 32.84 -20.91
C GLY A 181 9.57 34.12 -21.09
N ILE A 182 10.89 34.05 -20.88
CA ILE A 182 11.83 35.21 -20.97
C ILE A 182 12.71 35.09 -22.24
N PHE A 183 12.52 34.09 -23.11
CA PHE A 183 13.21 33.97 -24.39
C PHE A 183 12.26 34.14 -25.56
#